data_8165222276969923cecee70aab563454
#
_entry.id   8165222276969923cecee70aab563454
#
_cell.length_a   1.000
_cell.length_b   1.000
_cell.length_c   1.000
_cell.angle_alpha   90.00
_cell.angle_beta   90.00
_cell.angle_gamma   90.00
#
_symmetry.space_group_name_H-M   'P 1'
#
loop_
_entity.id
_entity.type
_entity.pdbx_description
1 polymer ?
#
loop_
_entity_poly.entity_id
_entity_poly.type
_entity_poly.pdbx_seq_one_letter_code
_entity_poly.pdbx_strand_id
1 'polypeptide(L)'
;MRRHLLSLALLSLLLPVGCTSIMVPDPSTKSLAGQERDRAECAAVGARAALDYGWNPQADLTTIRANREAVCLESRGYVTTTRVFMRPSPKDGLATYDPPDLVRRCYQQAFAWMGRYDGPVDGRSNVTWTTAQKAYLTEIRVTSDAPNASDLVRERLRQDLQALGKAADWQACLQEATQPR
;
A
#
# COMPACT_ATOMS: atom_id res chain seq x y z
N MET A 1 -49.57 -39.23 -19.25
CA MET A 1 -48.64 -38.38 -20.03
C MET A 1 -48.48 -37.06 -19.33
N ARG A 2 -47.41 -36.88 -18.52
CA ARG A 2 -47.08 -35.62 -17.84
C ARG A 2 -45.72 -35.14 -18.38
N ARG A 3 -45.74 -34.03 -19.12
CA ARG A 3 -44.54 -33.35 -19.65
C ARG A 3 -43.96 -32.50 -18.54
N HIS A 4 -42.76 -32.85 -18.04
CA HIS A 4 -41.97 -31.99 -17.17
C HIS A 4 -41.23 -31.01 -18.05
N LEU A 5 -41.62 -29.75 -17.96
CA LEU A 5 -40.86 -28.60 -18.47
C LEU A 5 -39.70 -28.33 -17.52
N LEU A 6 -38.51 -28.66 -17.98
CA LEU A 6 -37.25 -28.26 -17.35
C LEU A 6 -37.01 -26.77 -17.64
N SER A 7 -37.30 -25.91 -16.64
CA SER A 7 -36.85 -24.50 -16.66
C SER A 7 -35.36 -24.47 -16.40
N LEU A 8 -34.58 -24.26 -17.46
CA LEU A 8 -33.18 -23.88 -17.32
C LEU A 8 -33.13 -22.41 -16.84
N ALA A 9 -32.88 -22.24 -15.54
CA ALA A 9 -32.50 -20.96 -14.99
C ALA A 9 -31.05 -20.69 -15.42
N LEU A 10 -30.88 -19.81 -16.43
CA LEU A 10 -29.59 -19.22 -16.78
C LEU A 10 -29.20 -18.31 -15.64
N LEU A 11 -28.38 -18.84 -14.74
CA LEU A 11 -27.72 -18.03 -13.70
C LEU A 11 -26.62 -17.23 -14.38
N SER A 12 -26.93 -15.98 -14.74
CA SER A 12 -25.95 -15.01 -15.25
C SER A 12 -24.92 -14.75 -14.18
N LEU A 13 -23.76 -15.40 -14.27
CA LEU A 13 -22.58 -15.10 -13.49
C LEU A 13 -22.09 -13.70 -13.88
N LEU A 14 -22.51 -12.69 -13.14
CA LEU A 14 -21.92 -11.36 -13.18
C LEU A 14 -20.52 -11.44 -12.59
N LEU A 15 -19.54 -11.69 -13.45
CA LEU A 15 -18.13 -11.56 -13.08
C LEU A 15 -17.86 -10.10 -12.75
N PRO A 16 -17.25 -9.77 -11.60
CA PRO A 16 -16.84 -8.40 -11.32
C PRO A 16 -15.78 -7.99 -12.33
N VAL A 17 -16.16 -7.07 -13.21
CA VAL A 17 -15.25 -6.44 -14.16
C VAL A 17 -14.45 -5.39 -13.40
N GLY A 18 -13.19 -5.68 -13.12
CA GLY A 18 -12.29 -4.70 -12.51
C GLY A 18 -11.74 -3.75 -13.60
N CYS A 19 -11.96 -2.46 -13.43
CA CYS A 19 -11.29 -1.44 -14.24
C CYS A 19 -9.93 -1.13 -13.62
N THR A 20 -8.85 -1.34 -14.38
CA THR A 20 -7.51 -0.92 -13.98
C THR A 20 -7.10 0.24 -14.87
N SER A 21 -6.81 1.39 -14.26
CA SER A 21 -6.26 2.54 -14.98
C SER A 21 -4.76 2.32 -15.22
N ILE A 22 -4.33 2.47 -16.45
CA ILE A 22 -2.92 2.38 -16.84
C ILE A 22 -2.52 3.74 -17.39
N MET A 23 -1.40 4.26 -16.87
CA MET A 23 -0.78 5.48 -17.39
C MET A 23 0.04 5.15 -18.63
N VAL A 24 -0.32 5.77 -19.75
CA VAL A 24 0.34 5.58 -21.04
C VAL A 24 0.98 6.90 -21.47
N PRO A 25 2.27 6.94 -21.82
CA PRO A 25 2.88 8.14 -22.37
C PRO A 25 2.30 8.42 -23.75
N ASP A 26 2.26 9.68 -24.15
CA ASP A 26 2.07 10.02 -25.55
C ASP A 26 3.25 9.42 -26.36
N PRO A 27 2.99 8.47 -27.24
CA PRO A 27 4.05 7.76 -27.96
C PRO A 27 4.90 8.67 -28.86
N SER A 28 4.43 9.87 -29.17
CA SER A 28 5.13 10.84 -30.03
C SER A 28 6.25 11.60 -29.31
N THR A 29 6.32 11.55 -27.97
CA THR A 29 7.15 12.50 -27.19
C THR A 29 8.27 11.91 -26.38
N LYS A 30 8.30 10.58 -26.12
CA LYS A 30 9.27 9.97 -25.19
C LYS A 30 9.91 8.69 -25.70
N SER A 31 11.24 8.62 -25.61
CA SER A 31 11.98 7.38 -25.80
C SER A 31 11.67 6.35 -24.70
N LEU A 32 11.87 5.05 -24.97
CA LEU A 32 11.69 3.99 -23.98
C LEU A 32 12.51 4.22 -22.71
N ALA A 33 13.79 4.61 -22.87
CA ALA A 33 14.64 4.93 -21.72
C ALA A 33 14.13 6.12 -20.91
N GLY A 34 13.51 7.11 -21.57
CA GLY A 34 12.85 8.23 -20.91
C GLY A 34 11.62 7.78 -20.11
N GLN A 35 10.83 6.87 -20.68
CA GLN A 35 9.66 6.30 -20.01
C GLN A 35 10.03 5.48 -18.78
N GLU A 36 11.07 4.65 -18.86
CA GLU A 36 11.57 3.86 -17.73
C GLU A 36 12.06 4.75 -16.60
N ARG A 37 12.81 5.81 -16.94
CA ARG A 37 13.27 6.79 -15.94
C ARG A 37 12.10 7.48 -15.24
N ASP A 38 11.13 7.99 -16.01
CA ASP A 38 9.97 8.66 -15.45
C ASP A 38 9.18 7.74 -14.51
N ARG A 39 8.97 6.49 -14.90
CA ARG A 39 8.27 5.50 -14.06
C ARG A 39 9.04 5.23 -12.77
N ALA A 40 10.37 5.02 -12.85
CA ALA A 40 11.18 4.78 -11.66
C ALA A 40 11.15 5.97 -10.69
N GLU A 41 11.27 7.19 -11.21
CA GLU A 41 11.22 8.40 -10.39
C GLU A 41 9.83 8.62 -9.78
N CYS A 42 8.75 8.41 -10.55
CA CYS A 42 7.38 8.56 -10.03
C CYS A 42 7.02 7.45 -9.03
N ALA A 43 7.49 6.21 -9.24
CA ALA A 43 7.34 5.14 -8.26
C ALA A 43 8.04 5.49 -6.93
N ALA A 44 9.22 6.14 -6.98
CA ALA A 44 9.89 6.63 -5.79
C ALA A 44 9.09 7.72 -5.07
N VAL A 45 8.41 8.62 -5.81
CA VAL A 45 7.49 9.62 -5.22
C VAL A 45 6.34 8.94 -4.51
N GLY A 46 5.71 7.93 -5.13
CA GLY A 46 4.66 7.13 -4.53
C GLY A 46 5.12 6.40 -3.26
N ALA A 47 6.28 5.74 -3.33
CA ALA A 47 6.87 5.05 -2.19
C ALA A 47 7.16 6.02 -1.02
N ARG A 48 7.67 7.21 -1.32
CA ARG A 48 7.94 8.22 -0.30
C ARG A 48 6.67 8.73 0.37
N ALA A 49 5.60 8.94 -0.40
CA ALA A 49 4.32 9.32 0.18
C ALA A 49 3.78 8.27 1.16
N ALA A 50 4.02 6.99 0.91
CA ALA A 50 3.61 5.92 1.81
C ALA A 50 4.35 5.97 3.17
N LEU A 51 5.55 6.57 3.26
CA LEU A 51 6.25 6.75 4.53
C LEU A 51 5.42 7.57 5.53
N ASP A 52 4.70 8.58 5.03
CA ASP A 52 3.92 9.48 5.86
C ASP A 52 2.70 8.78 6.48
N TYR A 53 2.29 7.67 5.90
CA TYR A 53 1.09 6.93 6.30
C TYR A 53 1.39 5.51 6.78
N GLY A 54 2.63 5.04 6.72
CA GLY A 54 3.00 3.66 7.07
C GLY A 54 2.68 3.27 8.51
N TRP A 55 2.61 4.25 9.41
CA TRP A 55 2.19 4.08 10.79
C TRP A 55 0.67 3.96 10.98
N ASN A 56 -0.13 4.47 10.02
CA ASN A 56 -1.59 4.49 10.14
C ASN A 56 -2.18 3.12 9.75
N PRO A 57 -2.88 2.41 10.66
CA PRO A 57 -3.45 1.10 10.38
C PRO A 57 -4.57 1.12 9.34
N GLN A 58 -5.22 2.28 9.18
CA GLN A 58 -6.34 2.46 8.26
C GLN A 58 -5.92 2.98 6.89
N ALA A 59 -4.64 3.35 6.72
CA ALA A 59 -4.15 3.85 5.46
C ALA A 59 -4.01 2.72 4.43
N ASP A 60 -4.67 2.87 3.30
CA ASP A 60 -4.42 2.06 2.13
C ASP A 60 -3.15 2.56 1.41
N LEU A 61 -2.01 2.01 1.83
CA LEU A 61 -0.70 2.40 1.30
C LEU A 61 -0.57 2.11 -0.19
N THR A 62 -1.27 1.10 -0.70
CA THR A 62 -1.28 0.76 -2.13
C THR A 62 -1.97 1.86 -2.93
N THR A 63 -3.14 2.31 -2.48
CA THR A 63 -3.84 3.43 -3.10
C THR A 63 -3.06 4.74 -2.99
N ILE A 64 -2.46 5.03 -1.83
CA ILE A 64 -1.63 6.24 -1.65
C ILE A 64 -0.46 6.25 -2.63
N ARG A 65 0.27 5.14 -2.77
CA ARG A 65 1.37 5.00 -3.73
C ARG A 65 0.89 5.22 -5.15
N ALA A 66 -0.14 4.48 -5.56
CA ALA A 66 -0.67 4.53 -6.92
C ALA A 66 -1.15 5.94 -7.30
N ASN A 67 -1.86 6.63 -6.39
CA ASN A 67 -2.32 7.99 -6.63
C ASN A 67 -1.17 8.98 -6.77
N ARG A 68 -0.13 8.90 -5.94
CA ARG A 68 1.03 9.79 -6.01
C ARG A 68 1.90 9.53 -7.22
N GLU A 69 2.07 8.27 -7.58
CA GLU A 69 2.74 7.87 -8.81
C GLU A 69 1.98 8.39 -10.04
N ALA A 70 0.66 8.22 -10.09
CA ALA A 70 -0.19 8.69 -11.17
C ALA A 70 -0.09 10.22 -11.35
N VAL A 71 -0.24 11.01 -10.27
CA VAL A 71 -0.08 12.47 -10.31
C VAL A 71 1.30 12.89 -10.82
N CYS A 72 2.35 12.20 -10.40
CA CYS A 72 3.70 12.45 -10.90
C CYS A 72 3.82 12.15 -12.41
N LEU A 73 3.27 11.04 -12.88
CA LEU A 73 3.28 10.68 -14.30
C LEU A 73 2.45 11.67 -15.13
N GLU A 74 1.27 12.07 -14.65
CA GLU A 74 0.44 13.10 -15.31
C GLU A 74 1.20 14.42 -15.48
N SER A 75 1.94 14.86 -14.46
CA SER A 75 2.77 16.07 -14.55
C SER A 75 3.89 15.96 -15.59
N ARG A 76 4.20 14.77 -16.03
CA ARG A 76 5.19 14.46 -17.07
C ARG A 76 4.57 14.17 -18.44
N GLY A 77 3.28 14.43 -18.60
CA GLY A 77 2.56 14.27 -19.88
C GLY A 77 2.09 12.85 -20.17
N TYR A 78 1.96 12.00 -19.16
CA TYR A 78 1.30 10.70 -19.30
C TYR A 78 -0.22 10.89 -19.19
N VAL A 79 -0.97 10.14 -19.97
CA VAL A 79 -2.43 10.13 -19.93
C VAL A 79 -2.94 8.82 -19.35
N THR A 80 -4.00 8.93 -18.57
CA THR A 80 -4.66 7.75 -17.99
C THR A 80 -5.48 7.04 -19.07
N THR A 81 -5.15 5.79 -19.33
CA THR A 81 -5.97 4.91 -20.19
C THR A 81 -6.62 3.86 -19.32
N THR A 82 -7.94 3.79 -19.36
CA THR A 82 -8.70 2.77 -18.64
C THR A 82 -8.76 1.50 -19.48
N ARG A 83 -8.20 0.42 -18.97
CA ARG A 83 -8.39 -0.91 -19.52
C ARG A 83 -9.29 -1.73 -18.61
N VAL A 84 -10.27 -2.39 -19.22
CA VAL A 84 -11.13 -3.32 -18.50
C VAL A 84 -10.44 -4.68 -18.49
N PHE A 85 -10.03 -5.14 -17.32
CA PHE A 85 -9.54 -6.50 -17.13
C PHE A 85 -10.60 -7.31 -16.40
N MET A 86 -10.97 -8.46 -16.95
CA MET A 86 -11.72 -9.44 -16.18
C MET A 86 -10.78 -9.99 -15.10
N ARG A 87 -10.97 -9.52 -13.86
CA ARG A 87 -10.33 -10.12 -12.71
C ARG A 87 -11.07 -11.44 -12.43
N PRO A 88 -10.41 -12.59 -12.36
CA PRO A 88 -11.06 -13.76 -11.81
C PRO A 88 -11.55 -13.39 -10.42
N SER A 89 -12.85 -13.55 -10.19
CA SER A 89 -13.43 -13.36 -8.85
C SER A 89 -12.66 -14.25 -7.88
N PRO A 90 -12.23 -13.73 -6.72
CA PRO A 90 -11.69 -14.59 -5.69
C PRO A 90 -12.80 -15.56 -5.32
N LYS A 91 -12.74 -16.77 -5.85
CA LYS A 91 -13.64 -17.83 -5.42
C LYS A 91 -13.25 -18.15 -3.98
N ASP A 92 -14.24 -18.02 -3.13
CA ASP A 92 -14.35 -18.69 -1.85
C ASP A 92 -13.26 -18.39 -0.82
N GLY A 93 -13.50 -17.39 0.03
CA GLY A 93 -12.89 -17.33 1.37
C GLY A 93 -11.39 -17.04 1.44
N LEU A 94 -10.73 -16.78 0.31
CA LEU A 94 -9.39 -16.22 0.34
C LEU A 94 -9.49 -14.80 0.85
N ALA A 95 -8.97 -14.59 2.06
CA ALA A 95 -8.69 -13.28 2.61
C ALA A 95 -8.23 -12.36 1.49
N THR A 96 -8.80 -11.17 1.42
CA THR A 96 -8.35 -10.12 0.48
C THR A 96 -6.84 -10.13 0.48
N TYR A 97 -6.25 -10.52 -0.66
CA TYR A 97 -4.80 -10.55 -0.81
C TYR A 97 -4.31 -9.11 -0.67
N ASP A 98 -3.88 -8.76 0.53
CA ASP A 98 -3.18 -7.52 0.81
C ASP A 98 -1.70 -7.77 0.49
N PRO A 99 -1.18 -7.24 -0.63
CA PRO A 99 0.22 -7.45 -0.98
C PRO A 99 1.11 -6.90 0.12
N PRO A 100 2.26 -7.54 0.40
CA PRO A 100 3.20 -7.06 1.40
C PRO A 100 3.63 -5.63 1.07
N ASP A 101 3.50 -4.72 2.02
CA ASP A 101 4.00 -3.36 1.91
C ASP A 101 5.32 -3.22 2.65
N LEU A 102 6.39 -2.86 1.93
CA LEU A 102 7.74 -2.80 2.49
C LEU A 102 7.88 -1.72 3.57
N VAL A 103 7.18 -0.60 3.44
CA VAL A 103 7.19 0.45 4.47
C VAL A 103 6.51 -0.07 5.73
N ARG A 104 5.33 -0.69 5.61
CA ARG A 104 4.64 -1.30 6.75
C ARG A 104 5.50 -2.36 7.42
N ARG A 105 6.21 -3.18 6.65
CA ARG A 105 7.16 -4.16 7.18
C ARG A 105 8.23 -3.51 8.07
N CYS A 106 8.78 -2.36 7.67
CA CYS A 106 9.74 -1.65 8.49
C CYS A 106 9.15 -1.13 9.81
N TYR A 107 7.89 -0.68 9.79
CA TYR A 107 7.19 -0.31 11.04
C TYR A 107 6.88 -1.53 11.91
N GLN A 108 6.42 -2.64 11.34
CA GLN A 108 6.23 -3.90 12.09
C GLN A 108 7.52 -4.36 12.76
N GLN A 109 8.64 -4.29 12.04
CA GLN A 109 9.96 -4.62 12.58
C GLN A 109 10.35 -3.70 13.74
N ALA A 110 10.11 -2.38 13.61
CA ALA A 110 10.36 -1.43 14.68
C ALA A 110 9.56 -1.75 15.94
N PHE A 111 8.28 -2.06 15.79
CA PHE A 111 7.40 -2.43 16.90
C PHE A 111 7.81 -3.77 17.54
N ALA A 112 8.28 -4.73 16.73
CA ALA A 112 8.81 -6.00 17.23
C ALA A 112 10.09 -5.78 18.08
N TRP A 113 11.02 -4.93 17.64
CA TRP A 113 12.20 -4.58 18.44
C TRP A 113 11.86 -3.92 19.77
N MET A 114 10.78 -3.15 19.82
CA MET A 114 10.28 -2.53 21.06
C MET A 114 9.47 -3.52 21.94
N GLY A 115 9.27 -4.76 21.51
CA GLY A 115 8.42 -5.72 22.21
C GLY A 115 6.92 -5.37 22.18
N ARG A 116 6.49 -4.55 21.23
CA ARG A 116 5.11 -4.07 21.10
C ARG A 116 4.30 -4.81 20.04
N TYR A 117 4.94 -5.68 19.29
CA TYR A 117 4.33 -6.47 18.22
C TYR A 117 4.94 -7.86 18.19
N ASP A 118 4.12 -8.87 18.32
CA ASP A 118 4.45 -10.29 18.31
C ASP A 118 3.94 -11.04 17.07
N GLY A 119 3.35 -10.30 16.13
CA GLY A 119 2.85 -10.85 14.88
C GLY A 119 3.92 -10.97 13.78
N PRO A 120 3.53 -11.47 12.60
CA PRO A 120 4.44 -11.63 11.47
C PRO A 120 4.91 -10.27 10.90
N VAL A 121 6.22 -10.14 10.69
CA VAL A 121 6.84 -8.96 10.06
C VAL A 121 6.84 -9.17 8.54
N ASP A 122 5.67 -9.16 7.95
CA ASP A 122 5.44 -9.49 6.54
C ASP A 122 4.95 -8.31 5.68
N GLY A 123 4.74 -7.15 6.28
CA GLY A 123 4.23 -5.96 5.62
C GLY A 123 2.73 -5.98 5.36
N ARG A 124 1.99 -6.98 5.86
CA ARG A 124 0.54 -7.07 5.71
C ARG A 124 -0.18 -6.45 6.89
N SER A 125 -1.36 -5.88 6.64
CA SER A 125 -2.23 -5.42 7.72
C SER A 125 -2.98 -6.62 8.31
N ASN A 126 -3.01 -6.69 9.64
CA ASN A 126 -3.77 -7.69 10.39
C ASN A 126 -4.24 -7.11 11.72
N VAL A 127 -5.09 -7.84 12.44
CA VAL A 127 -5.67 -7.39 13.72
C VAL A 127 -4.60 -7.11 14.77
N THR A 128 -3.58 -7.98 14.88
CA THR A 128 -2.47 -7.82 15.83
C THR A 128 -1.71 -6.54 15.55
N TRP A 129 -1.39 -6.27 14.28
CA TRP A 129 -0.74 -5.03 13.86
C TRP A 129 -1.57 -3.79 14.19
N THR A 130 -2.85 -3.80 13.83
CA THR A 130 -3.77 -2.69 14.11
C THR A 130 -3.89 -2.42 15.61
N THR A 131 -3.93 -3.46 16.44
CA THR A 131 -4.00 -3.34 17.89
C THR A 131 -2.72 -2.73 18.45
N ALA A 132 -1.55 -3.21 18.02
CA ALA A 132 -0.26 -2.68 18.45
C ALA A 132 -0.10 -1.19 18.12
N GLN A 133 -0.50 -0.78 16.91
CA GLN A 133 -0.47 0.62 16.49
C GLN A 133 -1.39 1.51 17.34
N LYS A 134 -2.64 1.08 17.56
CA LYS A 134 -3.59 1.83 18.40
C LYS A 134 -3.06 2.00 19.83
N ALA A 135 -2.49 0.95 20.41
CA ALA A 135 -1.90 1.02 21.74
C ALA A 135 -0.74 2.02 21.79
N TYR A 136 0.14 2.01 20.78
CA TYR A 136 1.25 2.95 20.70
C TYR A 136 0.79 4.40 20.53
N LEU A 137 -0.17 4.67 19.63
CA LEU A 137 -0.74 6.01 19.45
C LEU A 137 -1.35 6.55 20.75
N THR A 138 -2.06 5.70 21.49
CA THR A 138 -2.64 6.06 22.79
C THR A 138 -1.55 6.44 23.79
N GLU A 139 -0.47 5.67 23.84
CA GLU A 139 0.66 5.90 24.75
C GLU A 139 1.36 7.22 24.45
N ILE A 140 1.65 7.50 23.19
CA ILE A 140 2.30 8.76 22.79
C ILE A 140 1.34 9.95 22.71
N ARG A 141 0.05 9.73 23.00
CA ARG A 141 -1.03 10.74 22.99
C ARG A 141 -1.18 11.47 21.65
N VAL A 142 -1.03 10.73 20.55
CA VAL A 142 -1.25 11.24 19.20
C VAL A 142 -2.56 10.68 18.66
N THR A 143 -3.42 11.55 18.16
CA THR A 143 -4.63 11.15 17.44
C THR A 143 -4.31 10.99 15.95
N SER A 144 -4.96 10.05 15.28
CA SER A 144 -4.69 9.72 13.87
C SER A 144 -5.04 10.83 12.89
N ASP A 145 -5.87 11.77 13.32
CA ASP A 145 -6.34 12.93 12.54
C ASP A 145 -5.57 14.23 12.82
N ALA A 146 -4.58 14.19 13.72
CA ALA A 146 -3.74 15.35 13.98
C ALA A 146 -2.96 15.77 12.71
N PRO A 147 -2.89 17.06 12.38
CA PRO A 147 -2.27 17.56 11.13
C PRO A 147 -0.82 17.13 10.94
N ASN A 148 -0.10 16.89 12.01
CA ASN A 148 1.32 16.49 12.04
C ASN A 148 1.53 15.12 12.68
N ALA A 149 0.50 14.28 12.72
CA ALA A 149 0.56 12.97 13.38
C ALA A 149 1.71 12.11 12.85
N SER A 150 1.93 12.11 11.52
CA SER A 150 3.02 11.35 10.89
C SER A 150 4.39 11.72 11.42
N ASP A 151 4.65 13.01 11.53
CA ASP A 151 5.96 13.52 12.00
C ASP A 151 6.16 13.21 13.48
N LEU A 152 5.13 13.41 14.29
CA LEU A 152 5.16 13.09 15.72
C LEU A 152 5.43 11.62 15.97
N VAL A 153 4.72 10.74 15.25
CA VAL A 153 4.91 9.29 15.37
C VAL A 153 6.31 8.89 14.92
N ARG A 154 6.80 9.40 13.77
CA ARG A 154 8.14 9.06 13.27
C ARG A 154 9.24 9.55 14.23
N GLU A 155 9.12 10.76 14.73
CA GLU A 155 10.10 11.30 15.66
C GLU A 155 10.11 10.53 16.98
N ARG A 156 8.94 10.21 17.54
CA ARG A 156 8.85 9.41 18.76
C ARG A 156 9.41 8.01 18.56
N LEU A 157 9.06 7.36 17.46
CA LEU A 157 9.56 6.04 17.13
C LEU A 157 11.08 6.02 16.97
N ARG A 158 11.64 7.06 16.33
CA ARG A 158 13.09 7.25 16.19
C ARG A 158 13.77 7.33 17.55
N GLN A 159 13.20 8.09 18.50
CA GLN A 159 13.74 8.23 19.86
C GLN A 159 13.68 6.90 20.62
N ASP A 160 12.55 6.20 20.58
CA ASP A 160 12.39 4.90 21.23
C ASP A 160 13.38 3.86 20.66
N LEU A 161 13.55 3.84 19.33
CA LEU A 161 14.52 2.95 18.67
C LEU A 161 15.97 3.37 18.91
N GLN A 162 16.26 4.65 19.09
CA GLN A 162 17.59 5.13 19.45
C GLN A 162 18.00 4.63 20.83
N ALA A 163 17.08 4.61 21.79
CA ALA A 163 17.31 4.04 23.12
C ALA A 163 17.64 2.53 23.07
N LEU A 164 17.18 1.82 22.05
CA LEU A 164 17.43 0.40 21.78
C LEU A 164 18.63 0.15 20.85
N GLY A 165 19.31 1.19 20.35
CA GLY A 165 20.37 1.08 19.36
C GLY A 165 19.88 0.59 17.97
N LYS A 166 18.59 0.74 17.66
CA LYS A 166 17.92 0.24 16.44
C LYS A 166 17.50 1.32 15.43
N ALA A 167 17.74 2.60 15.73
CA ALA A 167 17.33 3.69 14.86
C ALA A 167 17.98 3.64 13.47
N ALA A 168 19.26 3.28 13.39
CA ALA A 168 19.98 3.17 12.10
C ALA A 168 19.42 2.02 11.26
N ASP A 169 19.17 0.85 11.87
CA ASP A 169 18.60 -0.31 11.19
C ASP A 169 17.21 0.01 10.61
N TRP A 170 16.40 0.73 11.38
CA TRP A 170 15.07 1.15 10.93
C TRP A 170 15.14 2.15 9.77
N GLN A 171 16.03 3.13 9.85
CA GLN A 171 16.23 4.10 8.76
C GLN A 171 16.70 3.40 7.47
N ALA A 172 17.63 2.45 7.57
CA ALA A 172 18.09 1.66 6.43
C ALA A 172 16.93 0.88 5.79
N CYS A 173 16.09 0.24 6.61
CA CYS A 173 14.88 -0.44 6.13
C CYS A 173 13.95 0.52 5.36
N LEU A 174 13.68 1.71 5.89
CA LEU A 174 12.82 2.69 5.22
C LEU A 174 13.44 3.20 3.90
N GLN A 175 14.74 3.40 3.86
CA GLN A 175 15.46 3.78 2.63
C GLN A 175 15.32 2.70 1.57
N GLU A 176 15.57 1.43 1.92
CA GLU A 176 15.39 0.29 1.01
C GLU A 176 13.94 0.19 0.51
N ALA A 177 12.97 0.36 1.42
CA ALA A 177 11.55 0.28 1.08
C ALA A 177 11.08 1.37 0.09
N THR A 178 11.82 2.46 -0.04
CA THR A 178 11.49 3.61 -0.91
C THR A 178 12.35 3.70 -2.16
N GLN A 179 13.33 2.80 -2.34
CA GLN A 179 14.09 2.75 -3.58
C GLN A 179 13.23 2.23 -4.73
N PRO A 180 13.30 2.85 -5.91
CA PRO A 180 12.65 2.33 -7.12
C PRO A 180 13.31 0.99 -7.49
N ARG A 181 12.48 0.00 -7.77
CA ARG A 181 12.87 -1.32 -8.27
C ARG A 181 12.65 -1.41 -9.76
#